data_22d38ed67582d618ca9c71a41f899e2f
#
_entry.id   22d38ed67582d618ca9c71a41f899e2f
#
_cell.length_a   1.000
_cell.length_b   1.000
_cell.length_c   1.000
_cell.angle_alpha   90.00
_cell.angle_beta   90.00
_cell.angle_gamma   90.00
#
_symmetry.space_group_name_H-M   'P 1'
#
loop_
_entity.id
_entity.type
_entity.pdbx_description
1 polymer ?
#
loop_
_entity_poly.entity_id
_entity_poly.type
_entity_poly.pdbx_seq_one_letter_code
_entity_poly.pdbx_strand_id
1 'polypeptide(L)'
;PNARARAAAYPFQMSGGQRQRVMIATALACAPKILIADEPTTALDVTVQAQIFDLLNDLRRQSGAAIILITHDMGAVAEMAERILVMYAGRKVEEGPVDQVIETPRHPYTRGLIACVPHIVAEMSEDRPPLTEVPGIVPGLDAFGADRCLFAPRCGSATAECAAARPAPRAFPGGQTAACVHAGPA
;
A
#
# COMPACT_ATOMS: atom_id res chain seq x y z
N PRO A 1 14.85 -15.27 21.89
CA PRO A 1 15.43 -16.08 22.95
C PRO A 1 14.33 -16.70 23.81
N ASN A 2 14.48 -17.99 24.20
CA ASN A 2 13.56 -18.75 25.05
C ASN A 2 12.14 -19.01 24.47
N ALA A 3 12.06 -19.71 23.33
CA ALA A 3 10.80 -20.08 22.67
C ALA A 3 9.84 -20.86 23.58
N ARG A 4 10.35 -21.76 24.47
CA ARG A 4 9.52 -22.52 25.40
C ARG A 4 8.80 -21.65 26.42
N ALA A 5 9.50 -20.67 27.01
CA ALA A 5 8.86 -19.76 27.96
C ALA A 5 7.81 -18.87 27.27
N ARG A 6 8.06 -18.49 26.00
CA ARG A 6 7.12 -17.69 25.22
C ARG A 6 5.88 -18.47 24.79
N ALA A 7 6.04 -19.77 24.50
CA ALA A 7 4.89 -20.64 24.16
C ALA A 7 3.88 -20.80 25.33
N ALA A 8 4.33 -20.61 26.57
CA ALA A 8 3.47 -20.64 27.76
C ALA A 8 2.93 -19.25 28.18
N ALA A 9 3.33 -18.18 27.49
CA ALA A 9 2.93 -16.82 27.85
C ALA A 9 1.59 -16.45 27.20
N TYR A 10 0.78 -15.66 27.92
CA TYR A 10 -0.44 -15.07 27.36
C TYR A 10 -0.13 -13.90 26.44
N PRO A 11 -0.98 -13.59 25.43
CA PRO A 11 -0.75 -12.51 24.47
C PRO A 11 -0.48 -11.13 25.12
N PHE A 12 -1.13 -10.82 26.25
CA PHE A 12 -0.93 -9.56 26.96
C PHE A 12 0.45 -9.45 27.65
N GLN A 13 1.15 -10.56 27.83
CA GLN A 13 2.52 -10.62 28.39
C GLN A 13 3.60 -10.46 27.30
N MET A 14 3.20 -10.31 26.04
CA MET A 14 4.08 -10.17 24.90
C MET A 14 4.10 -8.74 24.39
N SER A 15 5.25 -8.26 23.91
CA SER A 15 5.33 -7.00 23.16
C SER A 15 4.60 -7.10 21.82
N GLY A 16 4.27 -5.97 21.20
CA GLY A 16 3.64 -5.91 19.87
C GLY A 16 4.38 -6.73 18.83
N GLY A 17 5.70 -6.53 18.69
CA GLY A 17 6.54 -7.28 17.75
C GLY A 17 6.64 -8.78 18.08
N GLN A 18 6.54 -9.19 19.36
CA GLN A 18 6.49 -10.61 19.70
C GLN A 18 5.15 -11.23 19.30
N ARG A 19 4.04 -10.56 19.53
CA ARG A 19 2.71 -11.00 19.06
C ARG A 19 2.68 -11.15 17.54
N GLN A 20 3.24 -10.15 16.82
CA GLN A 20 3.30 -10.19 15.37
C GLN A 20 4.10 -11.38 14.84
N ARG A 21 5.26 -11.67 15.44
CA ARG A 21 6.06 -12.86 15.09
C ARG A 21 5.32 -14.17 15.35
N VAL A 22 4.55 -14.27 16.43
CA VAL A 22 3.71 -15.44 16.70
C VAL A 22 2.61 -15.59 15.65
N MET A 23 1.94 -14.50 15.25
CA MET A 23 0.93 -14.53 14.18
C MET A 23 1.55 -14.98 12.84
N ILE A 24 2.71 -14.45 12.47
CA ILE A 24 3.44 -14.87 11.27
C ILE A 24 3.79 -16.37 11.35
N ALA A 25 4.33 -16.85 12.48
CA ALA A 25 4.64 -18.26 12.66
C ALA A 25 3.40 -19.15 12.54
N THR A 26 2.26 -18.71 13.07
CA THR A 26 0.98 -19.42 12.94
C THR A 26 0.51 -19.49 11.49
N ALA A 27 0.61 -18.39 10.74
CA ALA A 27 0.23 -18.34 9.33
C ALA A 27 1.10 -19.26 8.45
N LEU A 28 2.37 -19.47 8.85
CA LEU A 28 3.32 -20.31 8.13
C LEU A 28 3.29 -21.79 8.51
N ALA A 29 2.60 -22.15 9.60
CA ALA A 29 2.63 -23.52 10.14
C ALA A 29 2.23 -24.62 9.14
N CYS A 30 1.40 -24.29 8.14
CA CYS A 30 0.95 -25.21 7.10
C CYS A 30 1.69 -25.02 5.77
N ALA A 31 2.86 -24.38 5.75
CA ALA A 31 3.65 -24.10 4.55
C ALA A 31 2.81 -23.56 3.37
N PRO A 32 2.12 -22.43 3.52
CA PRO A 32 1.24 -21.89 2.49
C PRO A 32 2.05 -21.46 1.26
N LYS A 33 1.43 -21.52 0.08
CA LYS A 33 1.98 -20.96 -1.16
C LYS A 33 1.79 -19.45 -1.27
N ILE A 34 0.80 -18.91 -0.57
CA ILE A 34 0.49 -17.48 -0.54
C ILE A 34 0.30 -17.06 0.91
N LEU A 35 0.97 -16.00 1.32
CA LEU A 35 0.83 -15.33 2.61
C LEU A 35 0.20 -13.96 2.39
N ILE A 36 -0.93 -13.69 3.05
CA ILE A 36 -1.55 -12.35 3.06
C ILE A 36 -1.14 -11.66 4.36
N ALA A 37 -0.45 -10.55 4.24
CA ALA A 37 -0.02 -9.69 5.34
C ALA A 37 -0.82 -8.37 5.28
N ASP A 38 -1.89 -8.30 6.06
CA ASP A 38 -2.76 -7.13 6.14
C ASP A 38 -2.30 -6.23 7.27
N GLU A 39 -1.76 -5.06 6.91
CA GLU A 39 -1.20 -4.06 7.83
C GLU A 39 -0.24 -4.68 8.90
N PRO A 40 0.77 -5.47 8.50
CA PRO A 40 1.54 -6.29 9.43
C PRO A 40 2.38 -5.50 10.42
N THR A 41 2.51 -4.19 10.24
CA THR A 41 3.33 -3.31 11.07
C THR A 41 2.53 -2.24 11.81
N THR A 42 1.21 -2.27 11.73
CA THR A 42 0.34 -1.31 12.44
C THR A 42 0.60 -1.35 13.96
N ALA A 43 0.74 -0.16 14.56
CA ALA A 43 1.04 0.05 15.97
C ALA A 43 2.41 -0.51 16.46
N LEU A 44 3.37 -0.69 15.55
CA LEU A 44 4.75 -1.02 15.89
C LEU A 44 5.64 0.22 15.69
N ASP A 45 6.72 0.29 16.47
CA ASP A 45 7.76 1.29 16.25
C ASP A 45 8.57 0.99 14.98
N VAL A 46 9.21 2.02 14.40
CA VAL A 46 9.94 1.96 13.12
C VAL A 46 11.00 0.86 13.11
N THR A 47 11.70 0.64 14.23
CA THR A 47 12.74 -0.39 14.33
C THR A 47 12.14 -1.80 14.26
N VAL A 48 11.01 -2.02 14.93
CA VAL A 48 10.30 -3.30 14.88
C VAL A 48 9.64 -3.51 13.53
N GLN A 49 9.12 -2.45 12.88
CA GLN A 49 8.60 -2.53 11.51
C GLN A 49 9.66 -3.07 10.54
N ALA A 50 10.86 -2.47 10.52
CA ALA A 50 11.96 -2.94 9.68
C ALA A 50 12.27 -4.42 9.92
N GLN A 51 12.35 -4.86 11.19
CA GLN A 51 12.56 -6.26 11.52
C GLN A 51 11.46 -7.21 11.04
N ILE A 52 10.21 -6.77 10.98
CA ILE A 52 9.10 -7.56 10.43
C ILE A 52 9.22 -7.66 8.91
N PHE A 53 9.58 -6.58 8.23
CA PHE A 53 9.80 -6.62 6.77
C PHE A 53 10.99 -7.49 6.39
N ASP A 54 12.11 -7.41 7.12
CA ASP A 54 13.25 -8.32 6.95
C ASP A 54 12.82 -9.78 7.13
N LEU A 55 12.05 -10.07 8.17
CA LEU A 55 11.52 -11.42 8.43
C LEU A 55 10.65 -11.92 7.29
N LEU A 56 9.73 -11.09 6.77
CA LEU A 56 8.86 -11.46 5.64
C LEU A 56 9.67 -11.72 4.36
N ASN A 57 10.69 -10.90 4.09
CA ASN A 57 11.60 -11.10 2.97
C ASN A 57 12.40 -12.39 3.09
N ASP A 58 12.93 -12.72 4.28
CA ASP A 58 13.62 -13.96 4.56
C ASP A 58 12.71 -15.17 4.36
N LEU A 59 11.49 -15.10 4.87
CA LEU A 59 10.49 -16.15 4.72
C LEU A 59 10.13 -16.39 3.25
N ARG A 60 9.95 -15.32 2.46
CA ARG A 60 9.71 -15.41 1.02
C ARG A 60 10.85 -16.16 0.33
N ARG A 61 12.11 -15.80 0.63
CA ARG A 61 13.30 -16.45 0.06
C ARG A 61 13.41 -17.93 0.44
N GLN A 62 13.09 -18.27 1.69
CA GLN A 62 13.25 -19.64 2.20
C GLN A 62 12.12 -20.58 1.78
N SER A 63 10.87 -20.10 1.79
CA SER A 63 9.68 -20.92 1.50
C SER A 63 9.24 -20.89 0.04
N GLY A 64 9.66 -19.89 -0.73
CA GLY A 64 9.16 -19.64 -2.09
C GLY A 64 7.67 -19.19 -2.12
N ALA A 65 7.08 -18.86 -0.97
CA ALA A 65 5.71 -18.36 -0.90
C ALA A 65 5.60 -16.96 -1.51
N ALA A 66 4.52 -16.70 -2.24
CA ALA A 66 4.16 -15.36 -2.64
C ALA A 66 3.60 -14.58 -1.44
N ILE A 67 3.96 -13.29 -1.31
CA ILE A 67 3.43 -12.41 -0.26
C ILE A 67 2.53 -11.37 -0.89
N ILE A 68 1.30 -11.25 -0.39
CA ILE A 68 0.40 -10.12 -0.68
C ILE A 68 0.46 -9.20 0.54
N LEU A 69 1.17 -8.07 0.39
CA LEU A 69 1.28 -7.05 1.42
C LEU A 69 0.20 -5.99 1.22
N ILE A 70 -0.67 -5.81 2.22
CA ILE A 70 -1.65 -4.72 2.26
C ILE A 70 -1.12 -3.68 3.25
N THR A 71 -0.87 -2.47 2.78
CA THR A 71 -0.32 -1.40 3.61
C THR A 71 -0.61 -0.04 2.99
N HIS A 72 -0.58 1.01 3.80
CA HIS A 72 -0.55 2.40 3.38
C HIS A 72 0.86 3.02 3.44
N ASP A 73 1.85 2.27 3.86
CA ASP A 73 3.26 2.70 3.91
C ASP A 73 3.93 2.54 2.54
N MET A 74 4.07 3.65 1.82
CA MET A 74 4.70 3.68 0.49
C MET A 74 6.20 3.35 0.54
N GLY A 75 6.87 3.59 1.68
CA GLY A 75 8.27 3.20 1.88
C GLY A 75 8.42 1.68 1.89
N ALA A 76 7.57 0.99 2.66
CA ALA A 76 7.52 -0.46 2.69
C ALA A 76 7.19 -1.06 1.31
N VAL A 77 6.26 -0.43 0.57
CA VAL A 77 5.90 -0.87 -0.78
C VAL A 77 7.09 -0.75 -1.72
N ALA A 78 7.81 0.38 -1.71
CA ALA A 78 8.96 0.61 -2.57
C ALA A 78 10.11 -0.38 -2.32
N GLU A 79 10.28 -0.81 -1.06
CA GLU A 79 11.36 -1.71 -0.65
C GLU A 79 11.04 -3.20 -0.91
N MET A 80 9.77 -3.59 -0.71
CA MET A 80 9.40 -5.01 -0.68
C MET A 80 8.68 -5.51 -1.92
N ALA A 81 7.94 -4.64 -2.61
CA ALA A 81 7.04 -5.07 -3.67
C ALA A 81 7.74 -5.16 -5.03
N GLU A 82 7.45 -6.19 -5.79
CA GLU A 82 7.78 -6.29 -7.21
C GLU A 82 6.70 -5.65 -8.08
N ARG A 83 5.45 -5.70 -7.60
CA ARG A 83 4.28 -5.11 -8.25
C ARG A 83 3.39 -4.42 -7.24
N ILE A 84 2.75 -3.34 -7.66
CA ILE A 84 1.78 -2.58 -6.86
C ILE A 84 0.40 -2.67 -7.50
N LEU A 85 -0.61 -2.81 -6.66
CA LEU A 85 -2.01 -2.63 -7.00
C LEU A 85 -2.57 -1.52 -6.11
N VAL A 86 -2.91 -0.38 -6.70
CA VAL A 86 -3.48 0.76 -5.99
C VAL A 86 -5.00 0.66 -6.00
N MET A 87 -5.59 0.76 -4.81
CA MET A 87 -7.05 0.71 -4.63
C MET A 87 -7.60 2.05 -4.14
N TYR A 88 -8.76 2.43 -4.64
CA TYR A 88 -9.52 3.57 -4.16
C TYR A 88 -11.00 3.21 -4.07
N ALA A 89 -11.62 3.42 -2.91
CA ALA A 89 -13.03 3.14 -2.68
C ALA A 89 -13.46 1.74 -3.18
N GLY A 90 -12.72 0.70 -2.79
CA GLY A 90 -12.98 -0.69 -3.14
C GLY A 90 -12.67 -1.08 -4.60
N ARG A 91 -12.06 -0.19 -5.39
CA ARG A 91 -11.75 -0.44 -6.81
C ARG A 91 -10.26 -0.34 -7.10
N LYS A 92 -9.76 -1.23 -7.95
CA LYS A 92 -8.43 -1.09 -8.53
C LYS A 92 -8.40 0.11 -9.46
N VAL A 93 -7.51 1.07 -9.20
CA VAL A 93 -7.34 2.28 -10.02
C VAL A 93 -6.05 2.26 -10.82
N GLU A 94 -5.02 1.59 -10.32
CA GLU A 94 -3.73 1.44 -11.01
C GLU A 94 -3.07 0.13 -10.59
N GLU A 95 -2.25 -0.46 -11.47
CA GLU A 95 -1.45 -1.64 -11.19
C GLU A 95 -0.23 -1.67 -12.12
N GLY A 96 0.90 -2.14 -11.62
CA GLY A 96 2.11 -2.31 -12.44
C GLY A 96 3.33 -2.73 -11.64
N PRO A 97 4.49 -2.87 -12.30
CA PRO A 97 5.78 -2.97 -11.62
C PRO A 97 5.98 -1.79 -10.68
N VAL A 98 6.64 -2.01 -9.53
CA VAL A 98 6.77 -0.99 -8.48
C VAL A 98 7.46 0.27 -8.96
N ASP A 99 8.57 0.13 -9.68
CA ASP A 99 9.33 1.22 -10.29
C ASP A 99 8.45 2.06 -11.23
N GLN A 100 7.70 1.43 -12.13
CA GLN A 100 6.81 2.10 -13.08
C GLN A 100 5.71 2.91 -12.40
N VAL A 101 5.07 2.33 -11.37
CA VAL A 101 3.97 3.00 -10.66
C VAL A 101 4.48 4.14 -9.79
N ILE A 102 5.68 4.00 -9.18
CA ILE A 102 6.26 5.07 -8.35
C ILE A 102 6.84 6.20 -9.20
N GLU A 103 7.61 5.89 -10.25
CA GLU A 103 8.28 6.91 -11.06
C GLU A 103 7.34 7.60 -12.06
N THR A 104 6.41 6.85 -12.62
CA THR A 104 5.47 7.35 -13.63
C THR A 104 4.01 6.98 -13.35
N PRO A 105 3.45 7.44 -12.20
CA PRO A 105 2.08 7.14 -11.82
C PRO A 105 1.10 7.72 -12.86
N ARG A 106 0.14 6.90 -13.30
CA ARG A 106 -0.84 7.25 -14.34
C ARG A 106 -2.14 7.79 -13.76
N HIS A 107 -2.57 7.23 -12.64
CA HIS A 107 -3.82 7.67 -12.00
C HIS A 107 -3.58 8.88 -11.08
N PRO A 108 -4.41 9.93 -11.13
CA PRO A 108 -4.23 11.13 -10.29
C PRO A 108 -4.21 10.82 -8.77
N TYR A 109 -4.95 9.82 -8.33
CA TYR A 109 -4.91 9.37 -6.93
C TYR A 109 -3.54 8.81 -6.54
N THR A 110 -2.93 7.97 -7.39
CA THR A 110 -1.59 7.42 -7.17
C THR A 110 -0.55 8.54 -7.09
N ARG A 111 -0.62 9.53 -7.98
CA ARG A 111 0.24 10.73 -7.91
C ARG A 111 0.08 11.46 -6.58
N GLY A 112 -1.17 11.64 -6.15
CA GLY A 112 -1.47 12.27 -4.85
C GLY A 112 -0.90 11.48 -3.68
N LEU A 113 -1.04 10.15 -3.66
CA LEU A 113 -0.46 9.30 -2.61
C LEU A 113 1.06 9.42 -2.54
N ILE A 114 1.75 9.36 -3.69
CA ILE A 114 3.21 9.48 -3.76
C ILE A 114 3.66 10.88 -3.31
N ALA A 115 2.94 11.93 -3.73
CA ALA A 115 3.24 13.31 -3.33
C ALA A 115 3.02 13.57 -1.83
N CYS A 116 2.19 12.76 -1.15
CA CYS A 116 1.97 12.84 0.29
C CYS A 116 3.08 12.17 1.11
N VAL A 117 4.00 11.42 0.48
CA VAL A 117 5.13 10.80 1.21
C VAL A 117 6.08 11.90 1.67
N PRO A 118 6.32 12.05 2.99
CA PRO A 118 7.22 13.07 3.48
C PRO A 118 8.65 12.83 3.01
N HIS A 119 9.25 13.79 2.33
CA HIS A 119 10.68 13.79 2.06
C HIS A 119 11.41 14.37 3.24
N ILE A 120 12.40 13.64 3.77
CA ILE A 120 13.30 14.19 4.80
C ILE A 120 14.21 15.19 4.11
N VAL A 121 13.93 16.49 4.29
CA VAL A 121 14.84 17.56 3.84
C VAL A 121 15.94 17.71 4.89
N ALA A 122 17.20 17.67 4.46
CA ALA A 122 18.35 17.75 5.35
C ALA A 122 18.50 19.13 6.03
N GLU A 123 17.88 20.17 5.47
CA GLU A 123 17.93 21.53 6.05
C GLU A 123 16.62 21.87 6.76
N MET A 124 16.70 22.14 8.05
CA MET A 124 15.59 22.65 8.85
C MET A 124 15.42 24.15 8.53
N SER A 125 14.55 24.47 7.56
CA SER A 125 14.08 25.82 7.33
C SER A 125 12.92 26.15 8.29
N GLU A 126 12.85 27.37 8.81
CA GLU A 126 11.72 27.86 9.61
C GLU A 126 10.45 27.94 8.75
N ASP A 127 10.58 28.19 7.43
CA ASP A 127 9.50 28.17 6.45
C ASP A 127 9.31 26.76 5.86
N ARG A 128 8.64 25.88 6.58
CA ARG A 128 8.25 24.57 6.03
C ARG A 128 7.04 24.71 5.11
N PRO A 129 7.12 24.24 3.86
CA PRO A 129 5.92 24.17 3.03
C PRO A 129 4.88 23.26 3.71
N PRO A 130 3.58 23.56 3.59
CA PRO A 130 2.54 22.69 4.11
C PRO A 130 2.66 21.30 3.50
N LEU A 131 2.34 20.26 4.30
CA LEU A 131 2.33 18.89 3.80
C LEU A 131 1.31 18.77 2.65
N THR A 132 1.73 18.10 1.58
CA THR A 132 0.82 17.80 0.47
C THR A 132 -0.23 16.79 0.94
N GLU A 133 -1.48 17.05 0.65
CA GLU A 133 -2.59 16.14 0.96
C GLU A 133 -3.46 15.89 -0.28
N VAL A 134 -4.13 14.74 -0.32
CA VAL A 134 -5.15 14.46 -1.33
C VAL A 134 -6.46 15.10 -0.86
N PRO A 135 -6.96 16.16 -1.53
CA PRO A 135 -8.08 16.95 -1.03
C PRO A 135 -9.39 16.16 -0.94
N GLY A 136 -10.31 16.61 -0.08
CA GLY A 136 -11.67 16.09 0.06
C GLY A 136 -11.76 14.75 0.81
N ILE A 137 -12.95 14.17 0.83
CA ILE A 137 -13.31 12.99 1.63
C ILE A 137 -13.54 11.79 0.72
N VAL A 138 -13.13 10.60 1.17
CA VAL A 138 -13.42 9.33 0.48
C VAL A 138 -14.94 9.13 0.45
N PRO A 139 -15.56 8.74 -0.68
CA PRO A 139 -16.98 8.51 -0.76
C PRO A 139 -17.43 7.40 0.22
N GLY A 140 -18.66 7.52 0.72
CA GLY A 140 -19.27 6.50 1.56
C GLY A 140 -19.52 5.18 0.82
N LEU A 141 -19.78 4.11 1.56
CA LEU A 141 -20.02 2.77 1.01
C LEU A 141 -21.19 2.71 0.02
N ASP A 142 -22.18 3.57 0.20
CA ASP A 142 -23.34 3.74 -0.69
C ASP A 142 -22.95 4.14 -2.12
N ALA A 143 -21.85 4.86 -2.27
CA ALA A 143 -21.34 5.27 -3.58
C ALA A 143 -20.53 4.18 -4.32
N PHE A 144 -20.10 3.12 -3.66
CA PHE A 144 -19.18 2.12 -4.25
C PHE A 144 -19.77 1.38 -5.45
N GLY A 145 -21.09 1.24 -5.53
CA GLY A 145 -21.80 0.65 -6.66
C GLY A 145 -21.97 1.56 -7.89
N ALA A 146 -21.70 2.86 -7.76
CA ALA A 146 -21.96 3.81 -8.83
C ALA A 146 -21.06 3.57 -10.07
N ASP A 147 -21.68 3.63 -11.25
CA ASP A 147 -20.96 3.48 -12.53
C ASP A 147 -20.35 4.82 -12.99
N ARG A 148 -19.38 5.29 -12.21
CA ARG A 148 -18.61 6.51 -12.45
C ARG A 148 -17.24 6.43 -11.82
N CYS A 149 -16.34 7.36 -12.14
CA CYS A 149 -15.08 7.52 -11.43
C CYS A 149 -15.33 8.01 -10.00
N LEU A 150 -15.05 7.16 -9.00
CA LEU A 150 -15.27 7.51 -7.59
C LEU A 150 -14.26 8.55 -7.06
N PHE A 151 -13.14 8.71 -7.74
CA PHE A 151 -12.15 9.74 -7.39
C PHE A 151 -12.48 11.12 -7.99
N ALA A 152 -13.39 11.21 -8.96
CA ALA A 152 -13.72 12.47 -9.66
C ALA A 152 -13.99 13.66 -8.72
N PRO A 153 -14.72 13.52 -7.60
CA PRO A 153 -14.97 14.66 -6.69
C PRO A 153 -13.72 15.23 -6.01
N ARG A 154 -12.61 14.48 -6.02
CA ARG A 154 -11.34 14.85 -5.40
C ARG A 154 -10.22 15.08 -6.44
N CYS A 155 -10.54 14.91 -7.72
CA CYS A 155 -9.57 14.93 -8.80
C CYS A 155 -9.50 16.32 -9.42
N GLY A 156 -8.34 16.97 -9.36
CA GLY A 156 -8.13 18.28 -10.01
C GLY A 156 -8.24 18.24 -11.53
N SER A 157 -8.19 17.06 -12.16
CA SER A 157 -8.33 16.86 -13.60
C SER A 157 -9.69 16.26 -14.00
N ALA A 158 -10.69 16.30 -13.09
CA ALA A 158 -11.98 15.70 -13.38
C ALA A 158 -12.72 16.43 -14.51
N THR A 159 -13.35 15.65 -15.40
CA THR A 159 -14.21 16.13 -16.47
C THR A 159 -15.59 15.49 -16.39
N ALA A 160 -16.53 15.96 -17.22
CA ALA A 160 -17.87 15.37 -17.33
C ALA A 160 -17.83 13.87 -17.67
N GLU A 161 -16.84 13.42 -18.44
CA GLU A 161 -16.64 12.02 -18.79
C GLU A 161 -16.38 11.15 -17.55
N CYS A 162 -15.62 11.67 -16.56
CA CYS A 162 -15.38 10.98 -15.29
C CYS A 162 -16.64 10.76 -14.46
N ALA A 163 -17.63 11.66 -14.59
CA ALA A 163 -18.91 11.55 -13.91
C ALA A 163 -19.93 10.67 -14.67
N ALA A 164 -19.76 10.54 -15.98
CA ALA A 164 -20.69 9.82 -16.86
C ALA A 164 -20.55 8.31 -16.84
N ALA A 165 -19.29 7.79 -16.69
CA ALA A 165 -19.02 6.37 -16.71
C ALA A 165 -17.79 6.00 -15.87
N ARG A 166 -17.72 4.74 -15.45
CA ARG A 166 -16.55 4.14 -14.81
C ARG A 166 -15.42 3.98 -15.84
N PRO A 167 -14.25 4.60 -15.62
CA PRO A 167 -13.13 4.41 -16.54
C PRO A 167 -12.69 2.93 -16.60
N ALA A 168 -12.57 2.40 -17.82
CA ALA A 168 -12.00 1.08 -18.04
C ALA A 168 -10.47 1.12 -17.82
N PRO A 169 -9.85 0.03 -17.32
CA PRO A 169 -8.41 -0.08 -17.23
C PRO A 169 -7.78 0.00 -18.63
N ARG A 170 -6.80 0.88 -18.80
CA ARG A 170 -5.98 1.03 -20.03
C ARG A 170 -4.58 0.51 -19.74
N ALA A 171 -4.03 -0.24 -20.70
CA ALA A 171 -2.67 -0.76 -20.61
C ALA A 171 -1.66 0.29 -21.12
N PHE A 172 -0.48 0.31 -20.48
CA PHE A 172 0.65 1.17 -20.82
C PHE A 172 1.92 0.33 -20.99
N PRO A 173 2.96 0.84 -21.69
CA PRO A 173 4.26 0.18 -21.77
C PRO A 173 4.79 -0.20 -20.38
N GLY A 174 5.59 -1.27 -20.31
CA GLY A 174 6.16 -1.75 -19.04
C GLY A 174 5.22 -2.58 -18.18
N GLY A 175 3.99 -2.90 -18.65
CA GLY A 175 3.05 -3.76 -17.92
C GLY A 175 2.24 -3.03 -16.84
N GLN A 176 2.14 -1.72 -16.94
CA GLN A 176 1.31 -0.87 -16.10
C GLN A 176 -0.11 -0.77 -16.68
N THR A 177 -1.12 -0.71 -15.81
CA THR A 177 -2.52 -0.43 -16.18
C THR A 177 -3.11 0.63 -15.26
N ALA A 178 -3.97 1.52 -15.80
CA ALA A 178 -4.66 2.53 -15.00
C ALA A 178 -6.10 2.72 -15.47
N ALA A 179 -7.03 2.85 -14.54
CA ALA A 179 -8.45 3.08 -14.77
C ALA A 179 -8.76 4.59 -14.70
N CYS A 180 -8.26 5.36 -15.69
CA CYS A 180 -8.44 6.79 -15.76
C CYS A 180 -8.56 7.25 -17.23
N VAL A 181 -9.53 8.09 -17.54
CA VAL A 181 -9.72 8.66 -18.88
C VAL A 181 -8.58 9.61 -19.25
N HIS A 182 -7.96 10.25 -18.25
CA HIS A 182 -6.83 11.17 -18.38
C HIS A 182 -5.46 10.50 -18.18
N ALA A 183 -5.40 9.18 -18.05
CA ALA A 183 -4.13 8.47 -17.96
C ALA A 183 -3.40 8.60 -19.30
N GLY A 184 -2.56 9.60 -19.41
CA GLY A 184 -1.69 9.89 -20.53
C GLY A 184 -0.22 9.72 -20.14
N PRO A 185 0.72 9.96 -21.09
CA PRO A 185 2.11 10.12 -20.73
C PRO A 185 2.22 11.26 -19.69
N ALA A 186 3.11 11.05 -18.70
CA ALA A 186 3.44 12.09 -17.74
C ALA A 186 4.14 13.23 -18.45
#